data_eeeccddf13293ddf917c050647201a53
#
_entry.id   eeeccddf13293ddf917c050647201a53
#
_cell.length_a   1.000
_cell.length_b   1.000
_cell.length_c   1.000
_cell.angle_alpha   90.00
_cell.angle_beta   90.00
_cell.angle_gamma   90.00
#
_symmetry.space_group_name_H-M   'P 1'
#
loop_
_entity.id
_entity.type
_entity.pdbx_description
1 polymer ?
#
loop_
_entity_poly.entity_id
_entity_poly.type
_entity_poly.pdbx_seq_one_letter_code
_entity_poly.pdbx_strand_id
1 'polypeptide(L)'
;CVNHNHNDSRGKLERRLSSDSLENDRKHKKRKNDYHKHRRPRTSGLRNLGNTCFMNAVLQSLSNIQEFCGYIKQLPSLEDKVLKAKKIHISRKTRDTGEDVLLVEELRKTLVALWQGTKGAISPESLFSVIWKVVPRFRGYQQQDAHEFMRYLLDRLHIELLELLPYPNNNSPYIGPKGKSTIVTAIFGGLLQSEVSCLICRMESKKHDPFLDLSLDIPAQFSSRITKPKDGEPVCTLLDCLASFTELEELEDSELYMCNNCKQRQRSTKKFWIRRLPNVLCLHLKRFRWSMFCRLKVETFVEFPVKGLDMNTYVLNNLHETRGNFSGSNVYDLAAVIVHHGSGAGSGHYTAYATHEGQWYHFNDSTVTACDAETVMRCKAYILFYVRREIRLPDSLCVRTQSSLNGRHHLSRHLSV
;
A
#
# COMPACT_ATOMS: atom_id res chain seq x y z
N CYS A 1 -34.50 17.77 -77.73
CA CYS A 1 -34.67 17.79 -76.34
C CYS A 1 -33.53 16.97 -75.72
N VAL A 2 -32.51 17.63 -75.21
CA VAL A 2 -31.26 17.02 -74.80
C VAL A 2 -31.22 16.89 -73.29
N ASN A 3 -31.02 15.67 -72.82
CA ASN A 3 -30.75 15.34 -71.44
C ASN A 3 -29.23 15.42 -71.15
N HIS A 4 -28.82 16.14 -70.20
CA HIS A 4 -27.46 16.06 -69.62
C HIS A 4 -27.51 15.41 -68.23
N ASN A 5 -27.08 14.15 -68.17
CA ASN A 5 -26.66 13.45 -66.95
C ASN A 5 -25.17 13.70 -66.76
N HIS A 6 -24.80 14.54 -65.81
CA HIS A 6 -23.47 14.56 -65.23
C HIS A 6 -23.62 14.93 -63.74
N ASN A 7 -23.57 13.94 -62.86
CA ASN A 7 -23.08 14.06 -61.47
C ASN A 7 -23.39 12.78 -60.68
N ASP A 8 -22.58 11.73 -60.84
CA ASP A 8 -22.62 10.63 -59.86
C ASP A 8 -21.28 9.90 -59.63
N SER A 9 -20.18 10.46 -60.12
CA SER A 9 -18.86 9.80 -59.95
C SER A 9 -18.05 10.31 -58.77
N ARG A 10 -18.25 11.58 -58.29
CA ARG A 10 -17.49 12.12 -57.16
C ARG A 10 -17.96 11.65 -55.79
N GLY A 11 -19.28 11.47 -55.61
CA GLY A 11 -19.81 11.05 -54.31
C GLY A 11 -19.51 9.59 -53.94
N LYS A 12 -19.18 8.73 -54.93
CA LYS A 12 -18.77 7.34 -54.66
C LYS A 12 -17.29 7.21 -54.29
N LEU A 13 -16.44 8.13 -54.75
CA LEU A 13 -15.01 8.12 -54.42
C LEU A 13 -14.77 8.62 -52.98
N GLU A 14 -15.44 9.68 -52.53
CA GLU A 14 -15.32 10.22 -51.18
C GLU A 14 -15.91 9.27 -50.11
N ARG A 15 -17.00 8.53 -50.43
CA ARG A 15 -17.55 7.50 -49.50
C ARG A 15 -16.64 6.28 -49.39
N ARG A 16 -15.89 5.90 -50.45
CA ARG A 16 -14.91 4.81 -50.35
C ARG A 16 -13.65 5.20 -49.56
N LEU A 17 -13.16 6.43 -49.72
CA LEU A 17 -12.00 6.92 -48.94
C LEU A 17 -12.30 7.08 -47.45
N SER A 18 -13.53 7.44 -47.06
CA SER A 18 -13.93 7.53 -45.65
C SER A 18 -14.18 6.17 -45.00
N SER A 19 -14.65 5.17 -45.77
CA SER A 19 -14.85 3.80 -45.25
C SER A 19 -13.53 3.07 -45.05
N ASP A 20 -12.56 3.26 -45.93
CA ASP A 20 -11.23 2.62 -45.85
C ASP A 20 -10.37 3.21 -44.69
N SER A 21 -10.49 4.52 -44.40
CA SER A 21 -9.81 5.13 -43.24
C SER A 21 -10.39 4.67 -41.90
N LEU A 22 -11.72 4.53 -41.79
CA LEU A 22 -12.40 4.00 -40.60
C LEU A 22 -12.16 2.51 -40.38
N GLU A 23 -12.01 1.75 -41.46
CA GLU A 23 -11.71 0.32 -41.37
C GLU A 23 -10.23 0.06 -41.05
N ASN A 24 -9.30 0.90 -41.50
CA ASN A 24 -7.90 0.87 -41.12
C ASN A 24 -7.70 1.28 -39.65
N ASP A 25 -8.41 2.30 -39.15
CA ASP A 25 -8.36 2.68 -37.73
C ASP A 25 -8.96 1.59 -36.82
N ARG A 26 -10.02 0.93 -37.25
CA ARG A 26 -10.60 -0.23 -36.54
C ARG A 26 -9.65 -1.44 -36.56
N LYS A 27 -8.97 -1.72 -37.66
CA LYS A 27 -7.95 -2.77 -37.77
C LYS A 27 -6.71 -2.43 -36.94
N HIS A 28 -6.30 -1.15 -36.89
CA HIS A 28 -5.16 -0.71 -36.05
C HIS A 28 -5.49 -0.74 -34.56
N LYS A 29 -6.72 -0.34 -34.14
CA LYS A 29 -7.19 -0.49 -32.75
C LYS A 29 -7.35 -1.96 -32.36
N LYS A 30 -7.88 -2.81 -33.26
CA LYS A 30 -7.99 -4.25 -33.01
C LYS A 30 -6.62 -4.92 -32.90
N ARG A 31 -5.65 -4.59 -33.78
CA ARG A 31 -4.27 -5.08 -33.69
C ARG A 31 -3.55 -4.60 -32.42
N LYS A 32 -3.72 -3.34 -31.98
CA LYS A 32 -3.18 -2.87 -30.70
C LYS A 32 -3.80 -3.61 -29.50
N ASN A 33 -5.10 -3.86 -29.50
CA ASN A 33 -5.76 -4.63 -28.45
C ASN A 33 -5.33 -6.11 -28.45
N ASP A 34 -5.10 -6.72 -29.62
CA ASP A 34 -4.63 -8.10 -29.69
C ASP A 34 -3.15 -8.25 -29.31
N TYR A 35 -2.30 -7.24 -29.54
CA TYR A 35 -0.92 -7.23 -29.05
C TYR A 35 -0.83 -7.14 -27.50
N HIS A 36 -1.79 -6.46 -26.84
CA HIS A 36 -1.86 -6.44 -25.38
C HIS A 36 -2.43 -7.73 -24.76
N LYS A 37 -3.23 -8.49 -25.50
CA LYS A 37 -3.86 -9.73 -25.00
C LYS A 37 -2.90 -10.91 -24.82
N HIS A 38 -1.69 -10.88 -25.38
CA HIS A 38 -0.77 -12.03 -25.36
C HIS A 38 0.57 -11.80 -24.65
N ARG A 39 0.81 -10.60 -24.09
CA ARG A 39 2.00 -10.41 -23.26
C ARG A 39 1.75 -11.05 -21.90
N ARG A 40 2.39 -12.20 -21.64
CA ARG A 40 2.36 -12.84 -20.31
C ARG A 40 2.82 -11.81 -19.27
N PRO A 41 2.14 -11.72 -18.10
CA PRO A 41 2.61 -10.86 -17.03
C PRO A 41 4.04 -11.26 -16.66
N ARG A 42 4.91 -10.28 -16.44
CA ARG A 42 6.29 -10.54 -15.99
C ARG A 42 6.35 -10.98 -14.54
N THR A 43 5.24 -10.92 -13.82
CA THR A 43 5.11 -11.35 -12.43
C THR A 43 4.45 -12.72 -12.36
N SER A 44 4.83 -13.50 -11.36
CA SER A 44 4.34 -14.87 -11.12
C SER A 44 3.34 -14.89 -9.98
N GLY A 45 2.41 -15.85 -9.97
CA GLY A 45 1.56 -16.14 -8.83
C GLY A 45 2.31 -16.82 -7.68
N LEU A 46 1.67 -16.94 -6.53
CA LEU A 46 2.19 -17.66 -5.35
C LEU A 46 1.29 -18.86 -5.07
N ARG A 47 1.89 -20.03 -4.81
CA ARG A 47 1.11 -21.20 -4.40
C ARG A 47 0.49 -20.99 -3.03
N ASN A 48 -0.76 -21.41 -2.87
CA ASN A 48 -1.40 -21.51 -1.57
C ASN A 48 -0.95 -22.81 -0.88
N LEU A 49 -0.34 -22.68 0.28
CA LEU A 49 0.19 -23.80 1.06
C LEU A 49 -0.77 -24.27 2.17
N GLY A 50 -2.07 -24.02 2.00
CA GLY A 50 -3.11 -24.29 2.98
C GLY A 50 -3.51 -23.02 3.76
N ASN A 51 -4.55 -22.33 3.29
CA ASN A 51 -5.07 -21.07 3.86
C ASN A 51 -4.05 -19.92 3.96
N THR A 52 -3.00 -19.90 3.13
CA THR A 52 -1.96 -18.86 3.11
C THR A 52 -2.29 -17.71 2.15
N CYS A 53 -3.51 -17.61 1.65
CA CYS A 53 -3.95 -16.54 0.75
C CYS A 53 -3.76 -15.12 1.33
N PHE A 54 -3.90 -14.95 2.66
CA PHE A 54 -3.66 -13.68 3.34
C PHE A 54 -2.19 -13.24 3.22
N MET A 55 -1.24 -14.16 3.35
CA MET A 55 0.19 -13.89 3.14
C MET A 55 0.48 -13.61 1.65
N ASN A 56 -0.07 -14.41 0.75
CA ASN A 56 0.10 -14.24 -0.69
C ASN A 56 -0.40 -12.87 -1.15
N ALA A 57 -1.59 -12.43 -0.71
CA ALA A 57 -2.14 -11.13 -1.06
C ALA A 57 -1.26 -9.96 -0.58
N VAL A 58 -0.74 -10.03 0.65
CA VAL A 58 0.18 -9.02 1.19
C VAL A 58 1.50 -9.01 0.42
N LEU A 59 2.10 -10.17 0.17
CA LEU A 59 3.36 -10.27 -0.58
C LEU A 59 3.24 -9.74 -2.01
N GLN A 60 2.14 -10.07 -2.72
CA GLN A 60 1.88 -9.55 -4.05
C GLN A 60 1.68 -8.03 -4.04
N SER A 61 0.97 -7.49 -3.06
CA SER A 61 0.81 -6.03 -2.91
C SER A 61 2.15 -5.34 -2.69
N LEU A 62 2.95 -5.81 -1.73
CA LEU A 62 4.27 -5.24 -1.43
C LEU A 62 5.27 -5.40 -2.57
N SER A 63 5.19 -6.50 -3.35
CA SER A 63 6.07 -6.76 -4.49
C SER A 63 5.87 -5.74 -5.63
N ASN A 64 4.69 -5.13 -5.70
CA ASN A 64 4.34 -4.13 -6.71
C ASN A 64 4.55 -2.68 -6.23
N ILE A 65 4.98 -2.46 -4.99
CA ILE A 65 5.48 -1.16 -4.51
C ILE A 65 6.96 -1.07 -4.90
N GLN A 66 7.24 -0.36 -6.01
CA GLN A 66 8.54 -0.41 -6.70
C GLN A 66 9.70 0.02 -5.81
N GLU A 67 9.54 1.07 -5.02
CA GLU A 67 10.59 1.61 -4.15
C GLU A 67 10.96 0.61 -3.05
N PHE A 68 9.96 -0.02 -2.45
CA PHE A 68 10.18 -1.05 -1.43
C PHE A 68 10.78 -2.33 -2.03
N CYS A 69 10.14 -2.86 -3.07
CA CYS A 69 10.58 -4.08 -3.74
C CYS A 69 11.97 -3.91 -4.37
N GLY A 70 12.21 -2.78 -5.04
CA GLY A 70 13.50 -2.47 -5.66
C GLY A 70 14.63 -2.41 -4.65
N TYR A 71 14.41 -1.76 -3.50
CA TYR A 71 15.40 -1.69 -2.43
C TYR A 71 15.73 -3.09 -1.86
N ILE A 72 14.70 -3.85 -1.48
CA ILE A 72 14.90 -5.20 -0.90
C ILE A 72 15.65 -6.13 -1.88
N LYS A 73 15.31 -6.09 -3.18
CA LYS A 73 15.97 -6.89 -4.22
C LYS A 73 17.44 -6.53 -4.42
N GLN A 74 17.82 -5.27 -4.22
CA GLN A 74 19.19 -4.79 -4.38
C GLN A 74 20.06 -4.97 -3.14
N LEU A 75 19.49 -5.39 -2.00
CA LEU A 75 20.29 -5.72 -0.83
C LEU A 75 21.33 -6.78 -1.23
N PRO A 76 22.59 -6.62 -0.79
CA PRO A 76 23.59 -7.68 -0.97
C PRO A 76 23.13 -8.93 -0.21
N SER A 77 23.55 -10.10 -0.66
CA SER A 77 23.30 -11.33 0.10
C SER A 77 23.78 -11.17 1.54
N LEU A 78 22.89 -11.41 2.48
CA LEU A 78 23.13 -11.21 3.91
C LEU A 78 23.72 -12.47 4.57
N GLU A 79 23.82 -13.58 3.83
CA GLU A 79 24.34 -14.88 4.32
C GLU A 79 25.77 -14.74 4.87
N ASP A 80 26.66 -14.01 4.17
CA ASP A 80 28.02 -13.76 4.64
C ASP A 80 28.09 -12.90 5.91
N LYS A 81 27.15 -11.96 6.09
CA LYS A 81 27.10 -11.12 7.32
C LYS A 81 26.63 -11.92 8.51
N VAL A 82 25.68 -12.83 8.33
CA VAL A 82 25.22 -13.76 9.37
C VAL A 82 26.36 -14.68 9.81
N LEU A 83 27.11 -15.24 8.85
CA LEU A 83 28.26 -16.09 9.13
C LEU A 83 29.36 -15.32 9.89
N LYS A 84 29.61 -14.05 9.57
CA LYS A 84 30.58 -13.21 10.30
C LYS A 84 30.08 -12.84 11.70
N ALA A 85 28.81 -12.52 11.87
CA ALA A 85 28.21 -12.24 13.19
C ALA A 85 28.27 -13.49 14.10
N LYS A 86 27.99 -14.69 13.56
CA LYS A 86 28.15 -15.96 14.29
C LYS A 86 29.58 -16.18 14.78
N LYS A 87 30.61 -15.88 14.00
CA LYS A 87 32.02 -15.99 14.43
C LYS A 87 32.39 -15.09 15.61
N ILE A 88 31.73 -13.95 15.73
CA ILE A 88 31.97 -12.98 16.85
C ILE A 88 31.22 -13.40 18.12
N HIS A 89 30.07 -14.08 18.00
CA HIS A 89 29.26 -14.53 19.15
C HIS A 89 29.59 -15.92 19.72
N ILE A 90 30.49 -16.69 19.11
CA ILE A 90 30.93 -18.02 19.63
C ILE A 90 31.56 -17.94 21.04
N SER A 91 31.85 -16.72 21.57
CA SER A 91 32.41 -16.53 22.93
C SER A 91 31.36 -16.51 24.05
N ARG A 92 30.06 -16.59 23.77
CA ARG A 92 29.03 -16.69 24.84
C ARG A 92 28.14 -17.93 24.60
N LYS A 93 28.36 -18.89 25.51
CA LYS A 93 27.59 -20.12 25.64
C LYS A 93 26.09 -19.84 25.77
N THR A 94 25.32 -20.03 24.70
CA THR A 94 23.93 -20.47 24.78
C THR A 94 23.69 -21.44 23.63
N ARG A 95 23.42 -22.69 24.00
CA ARG A 95 22.96 -23.75 23.09
C ARG A 95 21.58 -23.34 22.54
N ASP A 96 21.54 -22.82 21.34
CA ASP A 96 20.34 -22.92 20.53
C ASP A 96 20.76 -23.20 19.09
N THR A 97 20.47 -24.43 18.66
CA THR A 97 20.86 -25.01 17.38
C THR A 97 19.77 -24.71 16.34
N GLY A 98 19.50 -23.44 16.09
CA GLY A 98 18.66 -22.99 14.99
C GLY A 98 19.52 -22.18 14.02
N GLU A 99 19.60 -22.58 12.77
CA GLU A 99 20.09 -21.70 11.72
C GLU A 99 19.22 -20.45 11.74
N ASP A 100 19.80 -19.28 12.12
CA ASP A 100 19.12 -18.00 12.10
C ASP A 100 18.92 -17.56 10.65
N VAL A 101 17.88 -18.10 10.02
CA VAL A 101 17.47 -17.70 8.68
C VAL A 101 16.76 -16.35 8.82
N LEU A 102 17.29 -15.34 8.11
CA LEU A 102 16.75 -13.99 8.15
C LEU A 102 15.50 -13.88 7.29
N LEU A 103 14.47 -13.26 7.86
CA LEU A 103 13.22 -12.97 7.14
C LEU A 103 13.47 -12.05 5.94
N VAL A 104 14.34 -11.04 6.10
CA VAL A 104 14.72 -10.11 5.03
C VAL A 104 15.33 -10.85 3.83
N GLU A 105 16.20 -11.83 4.07
CA GLU A 105 16.85 -12.59 2.99
C GLU A 105 15.87 -13.50 2.25
N GLU A 106 14.99 -14.21 2.96
CA GLU A 106 13.98 -15.05 2.32
C GLU A 106 12.92 -14.21 1.58
N LEU A 107 12.56 -13.03 2.10
CA LEU A 107 11.73 -12.08 1.38
C LEU A 107 12.44 -11.59 0.10
N ARG A 108 13.74 -11.26 0.17
CA ARG A 108 14.53 -10.84 -0.99
C ARG A 108 14.54 -11.92 -2.08
N LYS A 109 14.81 -13.16 -1.71
CA LYS A 109 14.78 -14.32 -2.64
C LYS A 109 13.40 -14.47 -3.29
N THR A 110 12.35 -14.38 -2.49
CA THR A 110 10.96 -14.48 -2.97
C THR A 110 10.60 -13.34 -3.94
N LEU A 111 10.96 -12.10 -3.61
CA LEU A 111 10.71 -10.93 -4.47
C LEU A 111 11.51 -11.02 -5.78
N VAL A 112 12.75 -11.47 -5.74
CA VAL A 112 13.55 -11.72 -6.95
C VAL A 112 12.89 -12.77 -7.84
N ALA A 113 12.45 -13.91 -7.26
CA ALA A 113 11.79 -14.97 -8.00
C ALA A 113 10.46 -14.51 -8.63
N LEU A 114 9.64 -13.74 -7.91
CA LEU A 114 8.37 -13.19 -8.42
C LEU A 114 8.55 -12.38 -9.72
N TRP A 115 9.68 -11.67 -9.84
CA TRP A 115 9.96 -10.78 -10.97
C TRP A 115 10.79 -11.41 -12.10
N GLN A 116 11.26 -12.66 -11.93
CA GLN A 116 11.98 -13.38 -12.98
C GLN A 116 11.08 -13.86 -14.12
N GLY A 117 9.76 -13.77 -13.98
CA GLY A 117 8.80 -14.16 -15.00
C GLY A 117 8.83 -15.65 -15.30
N THR A 118 9.02 -16.50 -14.28
CA THR A 118 9.03 -17.95 -14.41
C THR A 118 7.70 -18.48 -14.95
N LYS A 119 7.76 -19.59 -15.69
CA LYS A 119 6.53 -20.26 -16.14
C LYS A 119 5.90 -20.96 -14.94
N GLY A 120 4.87 -20.37 -14.36
CA GLY A 120 4.08 -20.96 -13.28
C GLY A 120 4.14 -20.18 -11.97
N ALA A 121 3.41 -20.67 -10.98
CA ALA A 121 3.37 -20.08 -9.65
C ALA A 121 4.60 -20.52 -8.82
N ILE A 122 5.10 -19.58 -8.02
CA ILE A 122 6.22 -19.79 -7.10
C ILE A 122 5.67 -20.39 -5.80
N SER A 123 6.42 -21.34 -5.22
CA SER A 123 6.14 -21.85 -3.87
C SER A 123 6.91 -21.03 -2.83
N PRO A 124 6.24 -20.28 -1.92
CA PRO A 124 6.90 -19.45 -0.91
C PRO A 124 7.24 -20.24 0.37
N GLU A 125 7.48 -21.54 0.31
CA GLU A 125 7.66 -22.42 1.47
C GLU A 125 8.79 -21.97 2.40
N SER A 126 9.95 -21.60 1.86
CA SER A 126 11.09 -21.15 2.65
C SER A 126 10.75 -19.88 3.43
N LEU A 127 10.14 -18.90 2.76
CA LEU A 127 9.71 -17.65 3.41
C LEU A 127 8.69 -17.93 4.52
N PHE A 128 7.67 -18.76 4.27
CA PHE A 128 6.65 -19.06 5.27
C PHE A 128 7.20 -19.87 6.43
N SER A 129 8.14 -20.77 6.19
CA SER A 129 8.85 -21.48 7.26
C SER A 129 9.58 -20.52 8.21
N VAL A 130 10.22 -19.47 7.67
CA VAL A 130 10.87 -18.43 8.48
C VAL A 130 9.84 -17.59 9.21
N ILE A 131 8.76 -17.15 8.55
CA ILE A 131 7.67 -16.41 9.18
C ILE A 131 7.10 -17.20 10.36
N TRP A 132 6.84 -18.49 10.21
CA TRP A 132 6.32 -19.35 11.26
C TRP A 132 7.26 -19.53 12.46
N LYS A 133 8.59 -19.41 12.23
CA LYS A 133 9.60 -19.44 13.30
C LYS A 133 9.62 -18.10 14.07
N VAL A 134 9.62 -16.97 13.34
CA VAL A 134 9.76 -15.63 13.95
C VAL A 134 8.44 -15.08 14.49
N VAL A 135 7.30 -15.50 13.93
CA VAL A 135 5.96 -15.10 14.36
C VAL A 135 5.08 -16.35 14.50
N PRO A 136 5.20 -17.11 15.62
CA PRO A 136 4.51 -18.38 15.84
C PRO A 136 2.98 -18.31 15.70
N ARG A 137 2.39 -17.12 15.89
CA ARG A 137 0.95 -16.88 15.73
C ARG A 137 0.43 -17.23 14.34
N PHE A 138 1.23 -17.03 13.29
CA PHE A 138 0.85 -17.37 11.91
C PHE A 138 1.20 -18.80 11.52
N ARG A 139 1.72 -19.59 12.45
CA ARG A 139 2.06 -20.99 12.20
C ARG A 139 0.80 -21.84 12.05
N GLY A 140 0.80 -22.64 10.99
CA GLY A 140 -0.27 -23.62 10.74
C GLY A 140 -1.14 -23.24 9.54
N TYR A 141 -2.23 -23.98 9.39
CA TYR A 141 -3.11 -23.90 8.21
C TYR A 141 -4.43 -23.16 8.51
N GLN A 142 -4.49 -22.40 9.60
CA GLN A 142 -5.68 -21.59 9.91
C GLN A 142 -5.68 -20.30 9.12
N GLN A 143 -6.87 -19.84 8.74
CA GLN A 143 -7.02 -18.52 8.14
C GLN A 143 -6.69 -17.43 9.16
N GLN A 144 -5.91 -16.45 8.73
CA GLN A 144 -5.47 -15.33 9.54
C GLN A 144 -5.82 -14.01 8.87
N ASP A 145 -5.69 -12.92 9.62
CA ASP A 145 -5.97 -11.59 9.14
C ASP A 145 -4.78 -11.02 8.35
N ALA A 146 -5.03 -10.58 7.10
CA ALA A 146 -4.00 -10.04 6.23
C ALA A 146 -3.41 -8.73 6.74
N HIS A 147 -4.21 -7.86 7.39
CA HIS A 147 -3.73 -6.62 7.98
C HIS A 147 -2.81 -6.88 9.16
N GLU A 148 -3.21 -7.80 10.04
CA GLU A 148 -2.37 -8.20 11.17
C GLU A 148 -1.05 -8.82 10.69
N PHE A 149 -1.09 -9.69 9.69
CA PHE A 149 0.11 -10.27 9.07
C PHE A 149 1.02 -9.18 8.49
N MET A 150 0.47 -8.24 7.74
CA MET A 150 1.24 -7.14 7.13
C MET A 150 1.98 -6.32 8.20
N ARG A 151 1.31 -5.96 9.30
CA ARG A 151 1.93 -5.21 10.39
C ARG A 151 3.10 -5.97 11.01
N TYR A 152 2.91 -7.24 11.37
CA TYR A 152 3.98 -8.07 11.90
C TYR A 152 5.14 -8.24 10.93
N LEU A 153 4.86 -8.43 9.63
CA LEU A 153 5.89 -8.54 8.61
C LEU A 153 6.73 -7.26 8.53
N LEU A 154 6.10 -6.10 8.44
CA LEU A 154 6.79 -4.81 8.34
C LEU A 154 7.59 -4.49 9.62
N ASP A 155 7.02 -4.73 10.80
CA ASP A 155 7.72 -4.54 12.08
C ASP A 155 8.94 -5.45 12.20
N ARG A 156 8.82 -6.72 11.82
CA ARG A 156 9.95 -7.66 11.88
C ARG A 156 11.04 -7.30 10.88
N LEU A 157 10.67 -6.93 9.66
CA LEU A 157 11.63 -6.44 8.65
C LEU A 157 12.36 -5.18 9.13
N HIS A 158 11.65 -4.26 9.79
CA HIS A 158 12.26 -3.07 10.36
C HIS A 158 13.30 -3.42 11.43
N ILE A 159 12.98 -4.32 12.35
CA ILE A 159 13.89 -4.77 13.41
C ILE A 159 15.14 -5.44 12.82
N GLU A 160 14.97 -6.40 11.91
CA GLU A 160 16.11 -7.09 11.27
C GLU A 160 17.00 -6.13 10.48
N LEU A 161 16.40 -5.19 9.72
CA LEU A 161 17.16 -4.20 8.95
C LEU A 161 17.94 -3.25 9.87
N LEU A 162 17.42 -2.90 11.06
CA LEU A 162 18.16 -2.11 12.05
C LEU A 162 19.39 -2.82 12.58
N GLU A 163 19.31 -4.13 12.76
CA GLU A 163 20.43 -4.95 13.26
C GLU A 163 21.49 -5.18 12.18
N LEU A 164 21.06 -5.42 10.94
CA LEU A 164 21.95 -5.79 9.83
C LEU A 164 22.61 -4.60 9.12
N LEU A 165 21.92 -3.47 9.10
CA LEU A 165 22.34 -2.26 8.37
C LEU A 165 22.33 -1.07 9.34
N PRO A 166 23.33 -0.97 10.24
CA PRO A 166 23.45 0.19 11.11
C PRO A 166 23.60 1.46 10.26
N TYR A 167 22.64 2.36 10.41
CA TYR A 167 22.58 3.61 9.65
C TYR A 167 23.65 4.58 10.15
N PRO A 168 24.50 5.15 9.28
CA PRO A 168 25.55 6.06 9.70
C PRO A 168 25.07 7.45 10.13
N ASN A 169 23.80 7.84 9.88
CA ASN A 169 23.32 9.20 10.12
C ASN A 169 22.05 9.30 10.96
N ASN A 170 22.18 9.91 12.13
CA ASN A 170 21.09 10.27 13.03
C ASN A 170 20.16 11.41 12.52
N ASN A 171 20.39 11.95 11.31
CA ASN A 171 19.69 13.11 10.76
C ASN A 171 18.63 12.76 9.73
N SER A 172 18.17 11.51 9.64
CA SER A 172 17.06 11.18 8.74
C SER A 172 15.75 11.78 9.26
N PRO A 173 14.99 12.53 8.42
CA PRO A 173 13.67 13.03 8.80
C PRO A 173 12.62 11.92 8.99
N TYR A 174 12.97 10.68 8.66
CA TYR A 174 12.11 9.49 8.78
C TYR A 174 12.47 8.71 10.03
N ILE A 175 12.03 9.21 11.18
CA ILE A 175 12.27 8.57 12.47
C ILE A 175 11.22 7.48 12.70
N GLY A 176 11.65 6.24 12.79
CA GLY A 176 10.82 5.11 13.19
C GLY A 176 10.54 5.09 14.70
N PRO A 177 9.76 4.10 15.20
CA PRO A 177 9.32 4.04 16.60
C PRO A 177 10.41 4.11 17.67
N LYS A 178 11.68 3.86 17.33
CA LYS A 178 12.82 3.89 18.25
C LYS A 178 13.89 4.93 17.87
N GLY A 179 13.52 5.98 17.14
CA GLY A 179 14.46 7.01 16.70
C GLY A 179 15.42 6.57 15.58
N LYS A 180 15.27 5.37 15.04
CA LYS A 180 16.07 4.82 13.94
C LYS A 180 15.20 4.58 12.70
N SER A 181 15.76 4.80 11.52
CA SER A 181 15.04 4.67 10.24
C SER A 181 15.57 3.50 9.42
N THR A 182 14.68 2.81 8.72
CA THR A 182 14.98 1.80 7.69
C THR A 182 14.15 2.10 6.46
N ILE A 183 14.32 1.32 5.38
CA ILE A 183 13.47 1.45 4.19
C ILE A 183 11.97 1.28 4.53
N VAL A 184 11.62 0.45 5.51
CA VAL A 184 10.24 0.25 5.95
C VAL A 184 9.66 1.57 6.49
N THR A 185 10.34 2.21 7.44
CA THR A 185 9.88 3.47 8.02
C THR A 185 10.03 4.67 7.08
N ALA A 186 11.00 4.63 6.15
CA ALA A 186 11.17 5.66 5.13
C ALA A 186 10.04 5.64 4.08
N ILE A 187 9.49 4.46 3.79
CA ILE A 187 8.40 4.30 2.82
C ILE A 187 7.04 4.41 3.49
N PHE A 188 6.78 3.62 4.54
CA PHE A 188 5.46 3.48 5.17
C PHE A 188 5.29 4.36 6.42
N GLY A 189 6.36 4.96 6.94
CA GLY A 189 6.33 5.66 8.22
C GLY A 189 5.69 7.04 8.12
N GLY A 190 4.60 7.21 8.84
CA GLY A 190 3.95 8.49 9.11
C GLY A 190 4.04 8.88 10.58
N LEU A 191 3.47 10.03 10.93
CA LEU A 191 3.36 10.52 12.31
C LEU A 191 1.97 11.08 12.57
N LEU A 192 1.28 10.52 13.56
CA LEU A 192 0.03 11.06 14.10
C LEU A 192 0.30 11.96 15.29
N GLN A 193 -0.56 12.94 15.50
CA GLN A 193 -0.73 13.64 16.76
C GLN A 193 -2.11 13.28 17.32
N SER A 194 -2.11 12.65 18.49
CA SER A 194 -3.31 12.49 19.31
C SER A 194 -3.41 13.68 20.25
N GLU A 195 -4.54 14.37 20.22
CA GLU A 195 -4.84 15.54 21.04
C GLU A 195 -6.04 15.22 21.93
N VAL A 196 -5.85 15.29 23.23
CA VAL A 196 -6.92 15.10 24.21
C VAL A 196 -7.12 16.39 24.98
N SER A 197 -8.35 16.93 24.99
CA SER A 197 -8.70 18.16 25.71
C SER A 197 -9.70 17.87 26.81
N CYS A 198 -9.33 18.24 28.03
CA CYS A 198 -10.21 18.13 29.20
C CYS A 198 -11.38 19.11 29.08
N LEU A 199 -12.62 18.66 29.17
CA LEU A 199 -13.81 19.53 29.07
C LEU A 199 -13.97 20.46 30.29
N ILE A 200 -13.36 20.13 31.44
CA ILE A 200 -13.48 20.91 32.67
C ILE A 200 -12.47 22.07 32.71
N CYS A 201 -11.17 21.77 32.59
CA CYS A 201 -10.11 22.78 32.74
C CYS A 201 -9.49 23.21 31.41
N ARG A 202 -9.92 22.68 30.28
CA ARG A 202 -9.43 22.99 28.92
C ARG A 202 -7.95 22.67 28.71
N MET A 203 -7.31 21.90 29.62
CA MET A 203 -5.94 21.46 29.43
C MET A 203 -5.87 20.49 28.26
N GLU A 204 -4.96 20.78 27.32
CA GLU A 204 -4.65 19.94 26.17
C GLU A 204 -3.42 19.05 26.46
N SER A 205 -3.54 17.78 26.08
CA SER A 205 -2.43 16.82 26.06
C SER A 205 -2.18 16.35 24.64
N LYS A 206 -0.98 16.55 24.13
CA LYS A 206 -0.58 16.19 22.77
C LYS A 206 0.44 15.07 22.80
N LYS A 207 0.17 13.99 22.10
CA LYS A 207 1.06 12.85 21.96
C LYS A 207 1.33 12.59 20.47
N HIS A 208 2.58 12.28 20.14
CA HIS A 208 2.97 11.93 18.78
C HIS A 208 3.24 10.44 18.69
N ASP A 209 2.48 9.76 17.84
CA ASP A 209 2.57 8.32 17.63
C ASP A 209 2.97 8.02 16.18
N PRO A 210 4.14 7.37 15.96
CA PRO A 210 4.49 6.89 14.63
C PRO A 210 3.55 5.77 14.19
N PHE A 211 3.26 5.71 12.88
CA PHE A 211 2.43 4.68 12.29
C PHE A 211 3.03 4.15 10.98
N LEU A 212 2.69 2.93 10.60
CA LEU A 212 2.98 2.33 9.30
C LEU A 212 1.71 2.15 8.46
N ASP A 213 0.54 2.17 9.10
CA ASP A 213 -0.79 2.11 8.48
C ASP A 213 -1.80 2.93 9.29
N LEU A 214 -2.90 3.33 8.65
CA LEU A 214 -4.05 3.94 9.29
C LEU A 214 -5.24 2.98 9.19
N SER A 215 -5.80 2.62 10.33
CA SER A 215 -7.00 1.77 10.41
C SER A 215 -8.25 2.64 10.56
N LEU A 216 -9.04 2.70 9.48
CA LEU A 216 -10.22 3.56 9.35
C LEU A 216 -11.50 2.80 9.68
N ASP A 217 -12.37 3.40 10.46
CA ASP A 217 -13.73 2.92 10.66
C ASP A 217 -14.58 3.26 9.43
N ILE A 218 -15.50 2.36 9.07
CA ILE A 218 -16.57 2.63 8.13
C ILE A 218 -17.69 3.26 8.96
N PRO A 219 -18.10 4.53 8.69
CA PRO A 219 -19.06 5.23 9.52
C PRO A 219 -20.38 4.47 9.68
N ALA A 220 -20.95 4.53 10.89
CA ALA A 220 -22.10 3.68 11.28
C ALA A 220 -23.33 3.87 10.39
N GLN A 221 -23.57 5.09 9.89
CA GLN A 221 -24.68 5.39 8.98
C GLN A 221 -24.66 4.59 7.67
N PHE A 222 -23.48 4.05 7.28
CA PHE A 222 -23.35 3.22 6.09
C PHE A 222 -23.25 1.71 6.42
N SER A 223 -23.10 1.35 7.69
CA SER A 223 -22.76 -0.03 8.10
C SER A 223 -23.88 -1.06 7.84
N SER A 224 -25.13 -0.63 7.72
CA SER A 224 -26.31 -1.50 7.46
C SER A 224 -26.49 -1.86 5.99
N ARG A 225 -25.71 -1.31 5.07
CA ARG A 225 -25.89 -1.46 3.62
C ARG A 225 -25.03 -2.57 3.06
N ILE A 226 -25.65 -3.68 2.66
CA ILE A 226 -24.96 -4.84 2.08
C ILE A 226 -24.78 -4.72 0.57
N THR A 227 -25.68 -3.99 -0.10
CA THR A 227 -25.68 -3.84 -1.56
C THR A 227 -25.15 -2.48 -1.99
N LYS A 228 -24.66 -2.37 -3.24
CA LYS A 228 -24.40 -1.07 -3.84
C LYS A 228 -25.65 -0.21 -3.74
N PRO A 229 -25.52 1.08 -3.31
CA PRO A 229 -26.64 1.99 -3.29
C PRO A 229 -27.29 2.09 -4.67
N LYS A 230 -28.61 2.24 -4.71
CA LYS A 230 -29.32 2.57 -5.93
C LYS A 230 -29.01 4.01 -6.34
N ASP A 231 -29.25 4.35 -7.61
CA ASP A 231 -29.05 5.69 -8.11
C ASP A 231 -29.75 6.72 -7.21
N GLY A 232 -28.96 7.71 -6.71
CA GLY A 232 -29.44 8.74 -5.80
C GLY A 232 -29.27 8.46 -4.30
N GLU A 233 -28.87 7.27 -3.88
CA GLU A 233 -28.53 7.00 -2.48
C GLU A 233 -27.07 7.38 -2.15
N PRO A 234 -26.78 7.93 -0.94
CA PRO A 234 -25.42 8.30 -0.57
C PRO A 234 -24.53 7.05 -0.48
N VAL A 235 -23.42 7.06 -1.20
CA VAL A 235 -22.38 6.02 -1.19
C VAL A 235 -21.36 6.38 -0.13
N CYS A 236 -20.91 5.40 0.67
CA CYS A 236 -19.76 5.59 1.56
C CYS A 236 -18.49 5.75 0.72
N THR A 237 -17.74 6.82 0.94
CA THR A 237 -16.48 7.08 0.27
C THR A 237 -15.30 6.88 1.24
N LEU A 238 -14.11 6.68 0.68
CA LEU A 238 -12.87 6.66 1.47
C LEU A 238 -12.65 7.99 2.21
N LEU A 239 -13.11 9.11 1.62
CA LEU A 239 -13.03 10.44 2.25
C LEU A 239 -13.92 10.52 3.50
N ASP A 240 -15.11 9.88 3.50
CA ASP A 240 -15.95 9.79 4.69
C ASP A 240 -15.27 9.01 5.81
N CYS A 241 -14.55 7.93 5.47
CA CYS A 241 -13.78 7.16 6.46
C CYS A 241 -12.59 7.97 7.02
N LEU A 242 -11.90 8.76 6.19
CA LEU A 242 -10.81 9.64 6.61
C LEU A 242 -11.33 10.82 7.44
N ALA A 243 -12.46 11.43 7.06
CA ALA A 243 -13.10 12.48 7.81
C ALA A 243 -13.50 12.00 9.21
N SER A 244 -14.16 10.85 9.30
CA SER A 244 -14.52 10.22 10.58
C SER A 244 -13.29 9.91 11.45
N PHE A 245 -12.17 9.47 10.85
CA PHE A 245 -10.93 9.19 11.58
C PHE A 245 -10.31 10.47 12.21
N THR A 246 -10.48 11.62 11.59
CA THR A 246 -9.95 12.91 12.06
C THR A 246 -10.99 13.79 12.74
N GLU A 247 -12.20 13.30 12.93
CA GLU A 247 -13.28 14.00 13.61
C GLU A 247 -12.98 14.17 15.11
N LEU A 248 -13.57 15.21 15.71
CA LEU A 248 -13.51 15.43 17.14
C LEU A 248 -14.47 14.45 17.84
N GLU A 249 -13.92 13.55 18.63
CA GLU A 249 -14.66 12.55 19.40
C GLU A 249 -14.78 13.00 20.87
N GLU A 250 -15.96 12.93 21.44
CA GLU A 250 -16.15 13.04 22.89
C GLU A 250 -15.99 11.64 23.50
N LEU A 251 -15.07 11.50 24.45
CA LEU A 251 -14.81 10.22 25.10
C LEU A 251 -15.99 9.84 26.01
N GLU A 252 -16.48 8.60 25.86
CA GLU A 252 -17.58 8.06 26.65
C GLU A 252 -17.23 7.98 28.16
N ASP A 253 -18.24 7.87 29.01
CA ASP A 253 -18.07 7.78 30.47
C ASP A 253 -17.25 6.54 30.91
N SER A 254 -17.18 5.52 30.07
CA SER A 254 -16.30 4.34 30.23
C SER A 254 -14.81 4.65 29.94
N GLU A 255 -14.51 5.73 29.19
CA GLU A 255 -13.18 6.09 28.68
C GLU A 255 -12.66 7.42 29.27
N LEU A 256 -13.11 7.80 30.47
CA LEU A 256 -12.69 9.04 31.11
C LEU A 256 -11.16 9.20 31.17
N TYR A 257 -10.65 10.34 30.69
CA TYR A 257 -9.25 10.66 30.64
C TYR A 257 -8.72 11.17 31.99
N MET A 258 -7.56 10.68 32.46
CA MET A 258 -6.89 11.19 33.63
C MET A 258 -6.26 12.55 33.29
N CYS A 259 -6.91 13.63 33.69
CA CYS A 259 -6.41 14.97 33.45
C CYS A 259 -5.29 15.33 34.41
N ASN A 260 -4.12 15.71 33.87
CA ASN A 260 -2.94 16.06 34.68
C ASN A 260 -3.13 17.34 35.51
N ASN A 261 -4.01 18.25 35.07
CA ASN A 261 -4.31 19.48 35.79
C ASN A 261 -5.37 19.24 36.88
N CYS A 262 -6.47 18.56 36.55
CA CYS A 262 -7.54 18.26 37.52
C CYS A 262 -7.15 17.16 38.52
N LYS A 263 -6.11 16.37 38.23
CA LYS A 263 -5.64 15.21 39.03
C LYS A 263 -6.71 14.13 39.22
N GLN A 264 -7.68 14.04 38.34
CA GLN A 264 -8.75 13.07 38.36
C GLN A 264 -9.26 12.74 36.93
N ARG A 265 -10.03 11.67 36.80
CA ARG A 265 -10.64 11.30 35.53
C ARG A 265 -11.75 12.28 35.19
N GLN A 266 -11.69 12.81 33.96
CA GLN A 266 -12.60 13.85 33.47
C GLN A 266 -13.11 13.51 32.09
N ARG A 267 -14.32 13.99 31.77
CA ARG A 267 -14.84 14.02 30.39
C ARG A 267 -13.89 14.85 29.52
N SER A 268 -13.58 14.32 28.37
CA SER A 268 -12.58 14.91 27.48
C SER A 268 -12.96 14.65 26.03
N THR A 269 -12.47 15.49 25.15
CA THR A 269 -12.52 15.25 23.71
C THR A 269 -11.19 14.74 23.23
N LYS A 270 -11.22 13.94 22.15
CA LYS A 270 -10.04 13.41 21.47
C LYS A 270 -10.10 13.72 20.00
N LYS A 271 -8.97 14.07 19.41
CA LYS A 271 -8.83 14.31 17.99
C LYS A 271 -7.51 13.77 17.48
N PHE A 272 -7.52 13.16 16.28
CA PHE A 272 -6.32 12.81 15.57
C PHE A 272 -6.00 13.80 14.47
N TRP A 273 -4.72 14.12 14.33
CA TRP A 273 -4.16 14.89 13.23
C TRP A 273 -3.01 14.12 12.60
N ILE A 274 -2.89 14.20 11.28
CA ILE A 274 -1.71 13.67 10.59
C ILE A 274 -0.66 14.77 10.58
N ARG A 275 0.48 14.56 11.26
CA ARG A 275 1.61 15.49 11.28
C ARG A 275 2.54 15.27 10.09
N ARG A 276 2.75 14.02 9.72
CA ARG A 276 3.58 13.64 8.59
C ARG A 276 2.96 12.45 7.86
N LEU A 277 2.77 12.64 6.56
CA LEU A 277 2.31 11.59 5.66
C LEU A 277 3.49 10.73 5.18
N PRO A 278 3.32 9.40 5.02
CA PRO A 278 4.31 8.50 4.47
C PRO A 278 4.45 8.63 2.95
N ASN A 279 5.48 8.02 2.36
CA ASN A 279 5.60 7.89 0.90
C ASN A 279 4.59 6.88 0.33
N VAL A 280 4.33 5.80 1.07
CA VAL A 280 3.25 4.85 0.78
C VAL A 280 2.27 4.86 1.94
N LEU A 281 1.07 5.36 1.67
CA LEU A 281 -0.02 5.43 2.63
C LEU A 281 -0.81 4.13 2.58
N CYS A 282 -0.70 3.33 3.64
CA CYS A 282 -1.47 2.13 3.82
C CYS A 282 -2.74 2.42 4.62
N LEU A 283 -3.90 2.20 4.01
CA LEU A 283 -5.21 2.43 4.62
C LEU A 283 -5.93 1.08 4.79
N HIS A 284 -6.19 0.72 6.02
CA HIS A 284 -6.96 -0.47 6.38
C HIS A 284 -8.39 -0.08 6.73
N LEU A 285 -9.37 -0.71 6.12
CA LEU A 285 -10.79 -0.53 6.47
C LEU A 285 -11.19 -1.58 7.50
N LYS A 286 -11.62 -1.15 8.69
CA LYS A 286 -12.01 -2.01 9.81
C LYS A 286 -13.32 -2.75 9.51
N ARG A 287 -13.25 -3.74 8.62
CA ARG A 287 -14.41 -4.54 8.21
C ARG A 287 -14.79 -5.60 9.22
N PHE A 288 -13.84 -6.09 10.02
CA PHE A 288 -14.09 -7.13 11.02
C PHE A 288 -14.33 -6.50 12.40
N ARG A 289 -15.55 -6.55 12.87
CA ARG A 289 -15.98 -6.02 14.17
C ARG A 289 -16.40 -7.14 15.10
N TRP A 290 -16.12 -6.98 16.39
CA TRP A 290 -16.64 -7.86 17.42
C TRP A 290 -18.04 -7.38 17.80
N SER A 291 -19.02 -8.29 17.75
CA SER A 291 -20.31 -8.18 18.40
C SER A 291 -20.27 -8.96 19.73
N MET A 292 -21.26 -8.79 20.58
CA MET A 292 -21.33 -9.51 21.87
C MET A 292 -21.21 -11.04 21.71
N PHE A 293 -21.61 -11.59 20.55
CA PHE A 293 -21.70 -13.05 20.34
C PHE A 293 -20.82 -13.56 19.17
N CYS A 294 -20.41 -12.70 18.27
CA CYS A 294 -19.66 -13.16 17.09
C CYS A 294 -18.83 -12.04 16.45
N ARG A 295 -17.89 -12.43 15.61
CA ARG A 295 -17.13 -11.53 14.77
C ARG A 295 -17.90 -11.29 13.47
N LEU A 296 -18.35 -10.06 13.27
CA LEU A 296 -19.11 -9.64 12.09
C LEU A 296 -18.20 -9.02 11.04
N LYS A 297 -18.55 -9.22 9.78
CA LYS A 297 -17.90 -8.55 8.66
C LYS A 297 -18.81 -7.45 8.11
N VAL A 298 -18.30 -6.21 8.03
CA VAL A 298 -18.96 -5.07 7.40
C VAL A 298 -18.80 -5.16 5.89
N GLU A 299 -19.91 -5.42 5.19
CA GLU A 299 -19.92 -5.62 3.74
C GLU A 299 -20.19 -4.33 2.94
N THR A 300 -20.28 -3.17 3.60
CA THR A 300 -20.49 -1.88 2.97
C THR A 300 -19.49 -1.63 1.85
N PHE A 301 -19.98 -1.25 0.68
CA PHE A 301 -19.12 -0.78 -0.40
C PHE A 301 -18.57 0.60 -0.03
N VAL A 302 -17.26 0.75 -0.10
CA VAL A 302 -16.54 2.02 0.10
C VAL A 302 -15.92 2.39 -1.23
N GLU A 303 -16.37 3.50 -1.80
CA GLU A 303 -15.80 4.05 -3.03
C GLU A 303 -14.46 4.74 -2.73
N PHE A 304 -13.48 4.52 -3.60
CA PHE A 304 -12.14 5.09 -3.44
C PHE A 304 -11.55 5.51 -4.79
N PRO A 305 -10.77 6.61 -4.83
CA PRO A 305 -10.14 7.07 -6.07
C PRO A 305 -8.93 6.19 -6.43
N VAL A 306 -8.82 5.82 -7.71
CA VAL A 306 -7.61 5.14 -8.22
C VAL A 306 -6.47 6.14 -8.42
N LYS A 307 -6.79 7.41 -8.69
CA LYS A 307 -5.80 8.48 -8.88
C LYS A 307 -6.24 9.74 -8.15
N GLY A 308 -5.24 10.47 -7.64
CA GLY A 308 -5.46 11.82 -7.14
C GLY A 308 -6.12 11.88 -5.75
N LEU A 309 -5.86 10.92 -4.86
CA LEU A 309 -6.26 11.05 -3.46
C LEU A 309 -5.48 12.21 -2.84
N ASP A 310 -6.17 13.31 -2.55
CA ASP A 310 -5.61 14.49 -1.90
C ASP A 310 -5.75 14.38 -0.38
N MET A 311 -4.60 14.36 0.31
CA MET A 311 -4.52 14.22 1.77
C MET A 311 -4.29 15.55 2.50
N ASN A 312 -4.27 16.70 1.79
CA ASN A 312 -3.97 18.01 2.40
C ASN A 312 -4.94 18.39 3.51
N THR A 313 -6.22 18.06 3.35
CA THR A 313 -7.29 18.37 4.33
C THR A 313 -7.07 17.71 5.69
N TYR A 314 -6.36 16.57 5.73
CA TYR A 314 -6.16 15.77 6.94
C TYR A 314 -4.82 16.02 7.64
N VAL A 315 -3.97 16.87 7.04
CA VAL A 315 -2.64 17.18 7.58
C VAL A 315 -2.72 18.43 8.44
N LEU A 316 -2.15 18.37 9.64
CA LEU A 316 -1.99 19.55 10.49
C LEU A 316 -0.93 20.48 9.90
N ASN A 317 -1.38 21.56 9.27
CA ASN A 317 -0.51 22.61 8.74
C ASN A 317 -0.11 23.58 9.85
N ASN A 318 1.09 23.44 10.39
CA ASN A 318 1.68 24.45 11.27
C ASN A 318 2.22 25.59 10.41
N LEU A 319 1.54 26.73 10.39
CA LEU A 319 1.96 27.96 9.69
C LEU A 319 3.38 28.44 10.07
N HIS A 320 3.94 27.97 11.19
CA HIS A 320 5.27 28.36 11.66
C HIS A 320 6.40 27.40 11.22
N GLU A 321 6.12 26.16 10.79
CA GLU A 321 7.11 25.21 10.32
C GLU A 321 7.38 25.28 8.80
N THR A 322 6.62 26.11 8.07
CA THR A 322 6.70 26.26 6.60
C THR A 322 7.94 27.04 6.11
N ARG A 323 8.89 27.41 6.97
CA ARG A 323 10.17 28.01 6.56
C ARG A 323 11.23 27.02 6.03
N GLY A 324 10.97 25.73 6.03
CA GLY A 324 11.82 24.72 5.43
C GLY A 324 11.08 23.98 4.32
N ASN A 325 11.24 24.41 3.07
CA ASN A 325 11.07 23.69 1.77
C ASN A 325 10.24 22.36 1.73
N PHE A 326 9.09 22.24 2.40
CA PHE A 326 8.19 21.08 2.30
C PHE A 326 6.95 21.37 1.44
N SER A 327 7.12 22.11 0.36
CA SER A 327 6.09 22.34 -0.67
C SER A 327 5.98 21.17 -1.63
N GLY A 328 5.70 19.97 -1.15
CA GLY A 328 5.45 18.85 -2.05
C GLY A 328 3.99 18.43 -2.02
N SER A 329 3.53 17.90 -3.12
CA SER A 329 2.18 17.40 -3.29
C SER A 329 1.87 16.28 -2.30
N ASN A 330 0.78 16.39 -1.53
CA ASN A 330 0.21 15.32 -0.71
C ASN A 330 -0.84 14.52 -1.48
N VAL A 331 -0.64 14.41 -2.79
CA VAL A 331 -1.52 13.67 -3.70
C VAL A 331 -0.95 12.28 -3.95
N TYR A 332 -1.83 11.29 -3.88
CA TYR A 332 -1.48 9.88 -3.97
C TYR A 332 -2.25 9.21 -5.10
N ASP A 333 -1.61 8.19 -5.69
CA ASP A 333 -2.24 7.28 -6.65
C ASP A 333 -2.24 5.86 -6.08
N LEU A 334 -3.32 5.11 -6.33
CA LEU A 334 -3.49 3.75 -5.84
C LEU A 334 -2.52 2.80 -6.57
N ALA A 335 -1.78 2.01 -5.80
CA ALA A 335 -0.83 1.02 -6.31
C ALA A 335 -1.31 -0.42 -6.10
N ALA A 336 -1.98 -0.72 -4.97
CA ALA A 336 -2.48 -2.05 -4.69
C ALA A 336 -3.70 -2.02 -3.78
N VAL A 337 -4.53 -3.07 -3.86
CA VAL A 337 -5.71 -3.31 -3.03
C VAL A 337 -5.75 -4.76 -2.62
N ILE A 338 -5.96 -5.03 -1.33
CA ILE A 338 -6.27 -6.37 -0.83
C ILE A 338 -7.76 -6.45 -0.59
N VAL A 339 -8.36 -7.55 -1.05
CA VAL A 339 -9.79 -7.84 -0.91
C VAL A 339 -9.96 -9.15 -0.14
N HIS A 340 -10.91 -9.18 0.80
CA HIS A 340 -11.35 -10.40 1.44
C HIS A 340 -12.71 -10.82 0.89
N HIS A 341 -12.78 -12.01 0.35
CA HIS A 341 -14.00 -12.65 -0.15
C HIS A 341 -14.58 -13.57 0.91
N GLY A 342 -15.92 -13.69 0.94
CA GLY A 342 -16.65 -14.46 1.93
C GLY A 342 -17.30 -13.59 3.01
N SER A 343 -18.33 -14.12 3.66
CA SER A 343 -19.19 -13.39 4.60
C SER A 343 -18.67 -13.41 6.05
N GLY A 344 -17.75 -14.32 6.39
CA GLY A 344 -17.25 -14.51 7.75
C GLY A 344 -15.86 -13.93 7.98
N ALA A 345 -15.56 -13.63 9.23
CA ALA A 345 -14.23 -13.19 9.65
C ALA A 345 -13.24 -14.34 9.87
N GLY A 346 -13.76 -15.58 10.06
CA GLY A 346 -12.96 -16.79 10.27
C GLY A 346 -12.91 -17.72 9.05
N SER A 347 -13.55 -17.33 7.94
CA SER A 347 -13.59 -18.12 6.70
C SER A 347 -13.66 -17.18 5.51
N GLY A 348 -12.97 -17.50 4.43
CA GLY A 348 -12.98 -16.69 3.21
C GLY A 348 -11.70 -16.86 2.42
N HIS A 349 -11.45 -15.90 1.55
CA HIS A 349 -10.30 -15.93 0.67
C HIS A 349 -9.78 -14.53 0.41
N TYR A 350 -8.47 -14.35 0.46
CA TYR A 350 -7.82 -13.07 0.14
C TYR A 350 -7.29 -13.08 -1.28
N THR A 351 -7.53 -11.98 -1.99
CA THR A 351 -6.90 -11.69 -3.28
C THR A 351 -6.32 -10.29 -3.27
N ALA A 352 -5.44 -9.98 -4.22
CA ALA A 352 -4.91 -8.65 -4.37
C ALA A 352 -5.09 -8.13 -5.81
N TYR A 353 -5.27 -6.83 -5.94
CA TYR A 353 -5.10 -6.11 -7.18
C TYR A 353 -3.87 -5.23 -7.04
N ALA A 354 -3.00 -5.19 -8.04
CA ALA A 354 -1.87 -4.28 -8.03
C ALA A 354 -1.51 -3.80 -9.44
N THR A 355 -0.96 -2.59 -9.51
CA THR A 355 -0.49 -2.04 -10.78
C THR A 355 0.98 -2.38 -11.00
N HIS A 356 1.30 -2.80 -12.21
CA HIS A 356 2.65 -3.07 -12.65
C HIS A 356 2.87 -2.50 -14.05
N GLU A 357 3.88 -1.67 -14.23
CA GLU A 357 4.17 -0.98 -15.50
C GLU A 357 2.92 -0.29 -16.13
N GLY A 358 2.05 0.28 -15.28
CA GLY A 358 0.82 0.96 -15.72
C GLY A 358 -0.36 0.05 -16.05
N GLN A 359 -0.22 -1.26 -15.93
CA GLN A 359 -1.28 -2.25 -16.12
C GLN A 359 -1.72 -2.83 -14.78
N TRP A 360 -3.03 -2.96 -14.56
CA TRP A 360 -3.59 -3.63 -13.39
C TRP A 360 -3.63 -5.14 -13.58
N TYR A 361 -3.31 -5.84 -12.49
CA TYR A 361 -3.38 -7.30 -12.40
C TYR A 361 -4.15 -7.72 -11.17
N HIS A 362 -4.92 -8.79 -11.32
CA HIS A 362 -5.56 -9.50 -10.22
C HIS A 362 -4.71 -10.72 -9.84
N PHE A 363 -4.29 -10.77 -8.61
CA PHE A 363 -3.51 -11.84 -8.00
C PHE A 363 -4.42 -12.71 -7.14
N ASN A 364 -4.65 -13.92 -7.58
CA ASN A 364 -5.44 -14.92 -6.87
C ASN A 364 -4.57 -16.16 -6.69
N ASP A 365 -3.79 -16.19 -5.61
CA ASP A 365 -2.78 -17.19 -5.32
C ASP A 365 -1.88 -17.49 -6.55
N SER A 366 -1.99 -18.68 -7.13
CA SER A 366 -1.19 -19.10 -8.28
C SER A 366 -1.59 -18.44 -9.60
N THR A 367 -2.74 -17.78 -9.64
CA THR A 367 -3.29 -17.18 -10.86
C THR A 367 -3.03 -15.68 -10.89
N VAL A 368 -2.51 -15.19 -12.02
CA VAL A 368 -2.32 -13.75 -12.28
C VAL A 368 -3.02 -13.40 -13.58
N THR A 369 -4.01 -12.51 -13.52
CA THR A 369 -4.79 -12.09 -14.66
C THR A 369 -4.76 -10.57 -14.83
N ALA A 370 -4.60 -10.08 -16.05
CA ALA A 370 -4.72 -8.66 -16.33
C ALA A 370 -6.18 -8.21 -16.13
N CYS A 371 -6.38 -7.03 -15.59
CA CYS A 371 -7.67 -6.40 -15.41
C CYS A 371 -7.58 -4.89 -15.71
N ASP A 372 -8.72 -4.21 -15.72
CA ASP A 372 -8.81 -2.77 -15.87
C ASP A 372 -9.00 -2.06 -14.52
N ALA A 373 -8.85 -0.75 -14.53
CA ALA A 373 -9.06 0.07 -13.33
C ALA A 373 -10.52 0.08 -12.86
N GLU A 374 -11.48 -0.11 -13.77
CA GLU A 374 -12.91 -0.18 -13.42
C GLU A 374 -13.21 -1.41 -12.55
N THR A 375 -12.59 -2.55 -12.87
CA THR A 375 -12.69 -3.78 -12.06
C THR A 375 -12.15 -3.53 -10.66
N VAL A 376 -11.02 -2.82 -10.54
CA VAL A 376 -10.43 -2.46 -9.24
C VAL A 376 -11.36 -1.54 -8.45
N MET A 377 -11.93 -0.51 -9.07
CA MET A 377 -12.86 0.43 -8.40
C MET A 377 -14.16 -0.22 -7.90
N ARG A 378 -14.53 -1.37 -8.45
CA ARG A 378 -15.74 -2.11 -8.05
C ARG A 378 -15.50 -3.10 -6.90
N CYS A 379 -14.26 -3.31 -6.49
CA CYS A 379 -13.96 -4.28 -5.44
C CYS A 379 -14.29 -3.73 -4.03
N LYS A 380 -14.59 -4.63 -3.09
CA LYS A 380 -14.75 -4.30 -1.68
C LYS A 380 -13.39 -4.31 -1.00
N ALA A 381 -12.67 -3.19 -1.09
CA ALA A 381 -11.34 -3.05 -0.53
C ALA A 381 -11.29 -3.38 0.97
N TYR A 382 -10.23 -4.06 1.40
CA TYR A 382 -9.90 -4.30 2.79
C TYR A 382 -8.66 -3.52 3.21
N ILE A 383 -7.60 -3.54 2.38
CA ILE A 383 -6.40 -2.72 2.56
C ILE A 383 -6.10 -2.02 1.23
N LEU A 384 -5.80 -0.74 1.29
CA LEU A 384 -5.45 0.11 0.15
C LEU A 384 -4.03 0.62 0.32
N PHE A 385 -3.21 0.51 -0.73
CA PHE A 385 -1.85 1.05 -0.76
C PHE A 385 -1.79 2.20 -1.76
N TYR A 386 -1.61 3.41 -1.26
CA TYR A 386 -1.49 4.61 -2.04
C TYR A 386 -0.05 5.11 -2.07
N VAL A 387 0.49 5.31 -3.25
CA VAL A 387 1.86 5.81 -3.45
C VAL A 387 1.82 7.32 -3.73
N ARG A 388 2.61 8.09 -3.01
CA ARG A 388 2.74 9.53 -3.21
C ARG A 388 3.33 9.79 -4.58
N ARG A 389 2.78 10.77 -5.32
CA ARG A 389 3.28 11.14 -6.65
C ARG A 389 4.71 11.64 -6.61
N GLU A 390 5.07 12.36 -5.56
CA GLU A 390 6.43 12.86 -5.33
C GLU A 390 7.05 12.12 -4.15
N ILE A 391 7.66 10.97 -4.43
CA ILE A 391 8.34 10.16 -3.41
C ILE A 391 9.60 10.87 -2.95
N ARG A 392 9.82 10.89 -1.63
CA ARG A 392 10.96 11.50 -0.98
C ARG A 392 11.68 10.45 -0.15
N LEU A 393 12.71 9.89 -0.72
CA LEU A 393 13.61 8.98 -0.02
C LEU A 393 14.95 9.67 0.20
N PRO A 394 15.65 9.40 1.32
CA PRO A 394 17.05 9.76 1.49
C PRO A 394 17.89 9.15 0.37
N ASP A 395 18.91 9.86 -0.10
CA ASP A 395 19.81 9.40 -1.20
C ASP A 395 20.40 8.03 -0.94
N SER A 396 20.66 7.70 0.34
CA SER A 396 21.15 6.39 0.79
C SER A 396 20.15 5.24 0.58
N LEU A 397 18.87 5.55 0.37
CA LEU A 397 17.77 4.60 0.15
C LEU A 397 17.23 4.66 -1.27
N CYS A 398 17.70 5.60 -2.10
CA CYS A 398 17.30 5.69 -3.49
C CYS A 398 17.87 4.52 -4.29
N VAL A 399 16.98 3.79 -4.98
CA VAL A 399 17.37 2.76 -5.94
C VAL A 399 18.04 3.44 -7.13
N ARG A 400 19.35 3.21 -7.34
CA ARG A 400 20.03 3.65 -8.55
C ARG A 400 19.52 2.79 -9.72
N THR A 401 18.57 3.31 -10.47
CA THR A 401 18.16 2.68 -11.73
C THR A 401 19.32 2.80 -12.71
N GLN A 402 19.81 1.68 -13.24
CA GLN A 402 20.89 1.61 -14.25
C GLN A 402 20.52 2.21 -15.62
N SER A 403 19.40 2.91 -15.75
CA SER A 403 18.93 3.48 -17.02
C SER A 403 19.50 4.86 -17.38
N SER A 404 20.43 5.44 -16.59
CA SER A 404 21.00 6.78 -16.87
C SER A 404 22.44 6.81 -17.40
N LEU A 405 22.94 5.71 -17.97
CA LEU A 405 24.29 5.68 -18.57
C LEU A 405 24.35 6.05 -20.07
N ASN A 406 23.25 6.52 -20.68
CA ASN A 406 23.27 7.05 -22.05
C ASN A 406 22.40 8.31 -22.18
N GLY A 407 22.89 9.43 -21.71
CA GLY A 407 22.24 10.72 -21.91
C GLY A 407 23.17 11.89 -21.53
N ARG A 408 23.79 12.48 -22.54
CA ARG A 408 24.73 13.59 -22.43
C ARG A 408 24.16 14.73 -21.58
N HIS A 409 25.00 15.26 -20.69
CA HIS A 409 24.84 16.56 -20.04
C HIS A 409 24.51 17.68 -21.05
N HIS A 410 23.34 18.31 -20.88
CA HIS A 410 23.11 19.68 -21.33
C HIS A 410 22.97 20.55 -20.07
N LEU A 411 24.09 21.14 -19.69
CA LEU A 411 24.15 22.27 -18.78
C LEU A 411 23.59 23.49 -19.52
N SER A 412 22.41 23.96 -19.18
CA SER A 412 22.00 25.33 -19.52
C SER A 412 22.28 26.23 -18.31
N ARG A 413 23.36 26.99 -18.41
CA ARG A 413 23.62 28.20 -17.62
C ARG A 413 22.60 29.27 -18.04
N HIS A 414 21.73 29.70 -17.14
CA HIS A 414 21.10 31.01 -17.29
C HIS A 414 21.95 32.03 -16.55
N LEU A 415 22.61 32.87 -17.34
CA LEU A 415 23.21 34.13 -16.91
C LEU A 415 22.10 35.16 -16.75
N SER A 416 22.18 35.88 -15.65
CA SER A 416 21.45 37.10 -15.34
C SER A 416 21.82 38.24 -16.28
N VAL A 417 20.84 39.02 -16.68
CA VAL A 417 20.88 40.50 -16.71
C VAL A 417 19.53 40.98 -16.17
#